data_e7e298a089b21c1de03b342b27bc1a0b
#
_entry.id   e7e298a089b21c1de03b342b27bc1a0b
#
_cell.length_a   1.000
_cell.length_b   1.000
_cell.length_c   1.000
_cell.angle_alpha   90.00
_cell.angle_beta   90.00
_cell.angle_gamma   90.00
#
_symmetry.space_group_name_H-M   'P 1'
#
loop_
_entity.id
_entity.type
_entity.pdbx_description
1 polymer ?
#
loop_
_entity_poly.entity_id
_entity_poly.type
_entity_poly.pdbx_seq_one_letter_code
_entity_poly.pdbx_strand_id
1 'polypeptide(L)'
;MADSYLIIGGSSDIALQLVSQLLDTGNNVTVLARDESRVSSLKELGVNVVIGDGLIESDVLAAIDVAKQTGDGAIAGAAHLIGSILLKPPHALKLADFESVIRTNLTSAFLSLSLISKSLLRTGGGRLVFTSSVAGSLGLVNHEAIAAAKGGIEAMVRAAAATYAQRKIRVNAVAPGLTETRLGATILKSDAMREAAVSKIPMNRINEPSEIATAIHWLLTGAPDNFTGQVLNLDGGMANVRN
;
A
#
# COMPACT_ATOMS: atom_id res chain seq x y z
N MET A 1 -21.81 -9.21 11.45
CA MET A 1 -20.85 -8.43 12.25
C MET A 1 -19.98 -7.64 11.30
N ALA A 2 -19.52 -6.46 11.67
CA ALA A 2 -18.64 -5.65 10.83
C ALA A 2 -17.24 -6.28 10.78
N ASP A 3 -16.68 -6.41 9.59
CA ASP A 3 -15.30 -6.87 9.41
C ASP A 3 -14.31 -5.81 9.91
N SER A 4 -13.13 -6.24 10.40
CA SER A 4 -12.07 -5.35 10.85
C SER A 4 -10.89 -5.34 9.88
N TYR A 5 -10.45 -4.15 9.49
CA TYR A 5 -9.33 -3.94 8.57
C TYR A 5 -8.23 -3.11 9.19
N LEU A 6 -6.97 -3.50 8.93
CA LEU A 6 -5.77 -2.81 9.40
C LEU A 6 -5.07 -2.09 8.25
N ILE A 7 -4.78 -0.78 8.41
CA ILE A 7 -4.07 0.03 7.43
C ILE A 7 -2.73 0.47 8.01
N ILE A 8 -1.64 -0.06 7.48
CA ILE A 8 -0.26 0.33 7.81
C ILE A 8 0.17 1.49 6.90
N GLY A 9 0.51 2.64 7.49
CA GLY A 9 0.76 3.89 6.76
C GLY A 9 -0.50 4.74 6.62
N GLY A 10 -1.32 4.78 7.68
CA GLY A 10 -2.63 5.42 7.72
C GLY A 10 -2.68 6.92 7.46
N SER A 11 -1.53 7.62 7.49
CA SER A 11 -1.46 9.06 7.21
C SER A 11 -1.25 9.42 5.73
N SER A 12 -1.22 8.45 4.81
CA SER A 12 -1.12 8.72 3.36
C SER A 12 -2.45 9.19 2.78
N ASP A 13 -2.40 9.97 1.70
CA ASP A 13 -3.62 10.49 1.05
C ASP A 13 -4.51 9.35 0.54
N ILE A 14 -3.92 8.26 0.05
CA ILE A 14 -4.62 7.03 -0.35
C ILE A 14 -5.27 6.36 0.88
N ALA A 15 -4.55 6.31 2.01
CA ALA A 15 -5.08 5.69 3.23
C ALA A 15 -6.33 6.42 3.75
N LEU A 16 -6.34 7.76 3.71
CA LEU A 16 -7.49 8.55 4.14
C LEU A 16 -8.73 8.24 3.29
N GLN A 17 -8.56 8.10 1.97
CA GLN A 17 -9.65 7.70 1.06
C GLN A 17 -10.11 6.25 1.32
N LEU A 18 -9.17 5.33 1.55
CA LEU A 18 -9.49 3.93 1.86
C LEU A 18 -10.25 3.80 3.18
N VAL A 19 -9.85 4.55 4.20
CA VAL A 19 -10.57 4.61 5.49
C VAL A 19 -12.02 5.01 5.28
N SER A 20 -12.26 6.11 4.55
CA SER A 20 -13.64 6.56 4.25
C SER A 20 -14.45 5.45 3.57
N GLN A 21 -13.92 4.84 2.52
CA GLN A 21 -14.63 3.78 1.77
C GLN A 21 -14.92 2.53 2.62
N LEU A 22 -14.02 2.16 3.53
CA LEU A 22 -14.25 1.03 4.44
C LEU A 22 -15.32 1.35 5.49
N LEU A 23 -15.33 2.57 6.04
CA LEU A 23 -16.38 3.02 6.96
C LEU A 23 -17.75 3.11 6.28
N ASP A 24 -17.82 3.64 5.06
CA ASP A 24 -19.05 3.77 4.28
C ASP A 24 -19.69 2.38 3.99
N THR A 25 -18.89 1.33 3.98
CA THR A 25 -19.36 -0.05 3.85
C THR A 25 -19.57 -0.77 5.20
N GLY A 26 -19.55 -0.03 6.30
CA GLY A 26 -19.91 -0.51 7.64
C GLY A 26 -18.81 -1.35 8.33
N ASN A 27 -17.56 -1.20 7.92
CA ASN A 27 -16.45 -1.95 8.48
C ASN A 27 -15.74 -1.20 9.61
N ASN A 28 -15.09 -1.93 10.50
CA ASN A 28 -14.20 -1.40 11.51
C ASN A 28 -12.81 -1.16 10.90
N VAL A 29 -12.19 -0.02 11.22
CA VAL A 29 -10.88 0.34 10.68
C VAL A 29 -9.91 0.68 11.81
N THR A 30 -8.72 0.10 11.75
CA THR A 30 -7.57 0.48 12.57
C THR A 30 -6.47 1.00 11.66
N VAL A 31 -5.85 2.13 12.01
CA VAL A 31 -4.71 2.68 11.27
C VAL A 31 -3.46 2.71 12.14
N LEU A 32 -2.31 2.33 11.58
CA LEU A 32 -0.99 2.58 12.14
C LEU A 32 -0.35 3.76 11.39
N ALA A 33 -0.01 4.82 12.09
CA ALA A 33 0.57 6.02 11.52
C ALA A 33 1.61 6.66 12.46
N ARG A 34 2.65 7.29 11.88
CA ARG A 34 3.69 7.97 12.66
C ARG A 34 3.29 9.38 13.09
N ASP A 35 2.50 10.04 12.28
CA ASP A 35 2.13 11.45 12.46
C ASP A 35 0.68 11.53 12.97
N GLU A 36 0.55 11.80 14.26
CA GLU A 36 -0.74 11.92 14.92
C GLU A 36 -1.57 13.08 14.37
N SER A 37 -0.95 14.21 14.04
CA SER A 37 -1.65 15.41 13.57
C SER A 37 -2.45 15.16 12.29
N ARG A 38 -2.06 14.14 11.51
CA ARG A 38 -2.66 13.79 10.22
C ARG A 38 -3.77 12.75 10.31
N VAL A 39 -3.89 12.10 11.44
CA VAL A 39 -4.86 11.02 11.67
C VAL A 39 -5.78 11.31 12.85
N SER A 40 -5.58 12.43 13.56
CA SER A 40 -6.38 12.79 14.73
C SER A 40 -7.87 12.89 14.41
N SER A 41 -8.23 13.50 13.28
CA SER A 41 -9.61 13.61 12.83
C SER A 41 -10.29 12.26 12.53
N LEU A 42 -9.53 11.21 12.25
CA LEU A 42 -10.07 9.87 12.04
C LEU A 42 -10.68 9.27 13.30
N LYS A 43 -10.22 9.70 14.49
CA LYS A 43 -10.79 9.26 15.77
C LYS A 43 -12.26 9.68 15.92
N GLU A 44 -12.60 10.86 15.40
CA GLU A 44 -13.99 11.38 15.42
C GLU A 44 -14.92 10.57 14.51
N LEU A 45 -14.35 9.88 13.51
CA LEU A 45 -15.08 8.99 12.61
C LEU A 45 -15.18 7.55 13.14
N GLY A 46 -14.71 7.27 14.37
CA GLY A 46 -14.73 5.93 14.96
C GLY A 46 -13.56 5.02 14.53
N VAL A 47 -12.52 5.58 13.90
CA VAL A 47 -11.32 4.83 13.52
C VAL A 47 -10.40 4.64 14.71
N ASN A 48 -9.89 3.43 14.90
CA ASN A 48 -8.85 3.16 15.89
C ASN A 48 -7.51 3.64 15.35
N VAL A 49 -6.88 4.58 16.06
CA VAL A 49 -5.61 5.16 15.65
C VAL A 49 -4.50 4.68 16.60
N VAL A 50 -3.54 3.98 16.06
CA VAL A 50 -2.30 3.57 16.73
C VAL A 50 -1.16 4.44 16.20
N ILE A 51 -0.49 5.16 17.10
CA ILE A 51 0.69 5.95 16.73
C ILE A 51 1.92 5.08 16.88
N GLY A 52 2.66 4.91 15.76
CA GLY A 52 3.84 4.05 15.71
C GLY A 52 4.43 3.96 14.31
N ASP A 53 5.55 3.26 14.18
CA ASP A 53 6.28 3.08 12.92
C ASP A 53 6.10 1.65 12.39
N GLY A 54 5.67 1.50 11.15
CA GLY A 54 5.56 0.20 10.47
C GLY A 54 6.89 -0.51 10.20
N LEU A 55 8.02 0.09 10.58
CA LEU A 55 9.34 -0.53 10.64
C LEU A 55 9.69 -1.09 12.03
N ILE A 56 8.83 -0.90 13.03
CA ILE A 56 9.02 -1.38 14.40
C ILE A 56 8.03 -2.50 14.67
N GLU A 57 8.54 -3.68 14.98
CA GLU A 57 7.73 -4.89 15.17
C GLU A 57 6.68 -4.72 16.27
N SER A 58 7.06 -4.12 17.43
CA SER A 58 6.13 -3.89 18.54
C SER A 58 4.95 -3.00 18.15
N ASP A 59 5.18 -1.99 17.30
CA ASP A 59 4.13 -1.05 16.90
C ASP A 59 3.15 -1.71 15.94
N VAL A 60 3.66 -2.54 15.00
CA VAL A 60 2.81 -3.32 14.10
C VAL A 60 1.99 -4.35 14.89
N LEU A 61 2.59 -5.03 15.88
CA LEU A 61 1.88 -5.97 16.76
C LEU A 61 0.79 -5.25 17.56
N ALA A 62 1.06 -4.09 18.15
CA ALA A 62 0.07 -3.29 18.85
C ALA A 62 -1.13 -2.92 17.95
N ALA A 63 -0.85 -2.53 16.70
CA ALA A 63 -1.92 -2.22 15.75
C ALA A 63 -2.75 -3.46 15.36
N ILE A 64 -2.12 -4.63 15.22
CA ILE A 64 -2.83 -5.91 14.99
C ILE A 64 -3.73 -6.23 16.18
N ASP A 65 -3.26 -6.06 17.40
CA ASP A 65 -4.04 -6.39 18.61
C ASP A 65 -5.25 -5.45 18.78
N VAL A 66 -5.08 -4.16 18.49
CA VAL A 66 -6.20 -3.19 18.46
C VAL A 66 -7.22 -3.57 17.39
N ALA A 67 -6.78 -3.89 16.16
CA ALA A 67 -7.67 -4.28 15.08
C ALA A 67 -8.45 -5.57 15.40
N LYS A 68 -7.84 -6.53 16.07
CA LYS A 68 -8.50 -7.76 16.52
C LYS A 68 -9.58 -7.51 17.56
N GLN A 69 -9.37 -6.56 18.48
CA GLN A 69 -10.35 -6.23 19.51
C GLN A 69 -11.68 -5.74 18.92
N THR A 70 -11.64 -5.06 17.78
CA THR A 70 -12.82 -4.55 17.08
C THR A 70 -13.40 -5.52 16.05
N GLY A 71 -12.72 -6.63 15.78
CA GLY A 71 -13.11 -7.67 14.83
C GLY A 71 -13.38 -9.02 15.46
N ASP A 72 -13.94 -9.07 16.69
CA ASP A 72 -14.25 -10.31 17.41
C ASP A 72 -13.06 -11.28 17.48
N GLY A 73 -11.87 -10.75 17.70
CA GLY A 73 -10.63 -11.52 17.81
C GLY A 73 -9.93 -11.79 16.47
N ALA A 74 -10.47 -11.30 15.35
CA ALA A 74 -9.91 -11.48 14.01
C ALA A 74 -9.78 -10.15 13.25
N ILE A 75 -8.94 -10.16 12.23
CA ILE A 75 -8.90 -9.14 11.18
C ILE A 75 -9.27 -9.81 9.85
N ALA A 76 -10.14 -9.19 9.06
CA ALA A 76 -10.53 -9.69 7.74
C ALA A 76 -9.45 -9.42 6.69
N GLY A 77 -8.68 -8.34 6.87
CA GLY A 77 -7.59 -8.02 5.97
C GLY A 77 -6.77 -6.81 6.40
N ALA A 78 -5.70 -6.56 5.65
CA ALA A 78 -4.87 -5.38 5.85
C ALA A 78 -4.29 -4.83 4.55
N ALA A 79 -4.03 -3.51 4.54
CA ALA A 79 -3.33 -2.81 3.47
C ALA A 79 -2.03 -2.19 3.99
N HIS A 80 -0.93 -2.36 3.24
CA HIS A 80 0.35 -1.71 3.50
C HIS A 80 0.55 -0.56 2.51
N LEU A 81 0.58 0.67 3.02
CA LEU A 81 0.62 1.92 2.26
C LEU A 81 1.85 2.78 2.59
N ILE A 82 2.85 2.21 3.27
CA ILE A 82 4.12 2.92 3.52
C ILE A 82 4.93 2.96 2.23
N GLY A 83 5.48 4.13 1.93
CA GLY A 83 6.36 4.30 0.80
C GLY A 83 7.15 5.61 0.85
N SER A 84 8.23 5.64 0.09
CA SER A 84 9.05 6.82 -0.17
C SER A 84 9.49 6.80 -1.63
N ILE A 85 9.84 7.97 -2.16
CA ILE A 85 10.41 8.13 -3.50
C ILE A 85 11.72 8.88 -3.42
N LEU A 86 12.75 8.35 -4.05
CA LEU A 86 14.02 9.02 -4.26
C LEU A 86 14.47 8.72 -5.70
N LEU A 87 14.52 9.75 -6.53
CA LEU A 87 14.88 9.66 -7.94
C LEU A 87 16.29 10.21 -8.15
N LYS A 88 17.23 9.31 -8.34
CA LYS A 88 18.65 9.63 -8.66
C LYS A 88 19.26 8.51 -9.50
N PRO A 89 20.13 8.85 -10.46
CA PRO A 89 20.87 7.82 -11.19
C PRO A 89 21.84 7.08 -10.24
N PRO A 90 22.16 5.80 -10.48
CA PRO A 90 22.96 4.97 -9.56
C PRO A 90 24.34 5.57 -9.22
N HIS A 91 25.00 6.19 -10.18
CA HIS A 91 26.32 6.81 -9.97
C HIS A 91 26.31 8.06 -9.05
N ALA A 92 25.13 8.66 -8.83
CA ALA A 92 24.92 9.80 -7.94
C ALA A 92 24.18 9.43 -6.65
N LEU A 93 23.73 8.17 -6.53
CA LEU A 93 23.01 7.67 -5.35
C LEU A 93 24.00 7.07 -4.35
N LYS A 94 23.97 7.51 -3.11
CA LYS A 94 24.75 6.89 -2.04
C LYS A 94 24.13 5.57 -1.62
N LEU A 95 24.96 4.60 -1.21
CA LEU A 95 24.48 3.30 -0.72
C LEU A 95 23.49 3.46 0.44
N ALA A 96 23.76 4.35 1.39
CA ALA A 96 22.85 4.60 2.51
C ALA A 96 21.47 5.12 2.07
N ASP A 97 21.42 5.94 1.00
CA ASP A 97 20.15 6.40 0.44
C ASP A 97 19.38 5.25 -0.21
N PHE A 98 20.07 4.37 -0.94
CA PHE A 98 19.49 3.15 -1.51
C PHE A 98 18.93 2.24 -0.42
N GLU A 99 19.72 1.94 0.62
CA GLU A 99 19.31 1.12 1.76
C GLU A 99 18.09 1.72 2.48
N SER A 100 18.04 3.04 2.63
CA SER A 100 16.89 3.74 3.19
C SER A 100 15.62 3.56 2.36
N VAL A 101 15.72 3.59 1.02
CA VAL A 101 14.58 3.31 0.12
C VAL A 101 14.13 1.86 0.26
N ILE A 102 15.04 0.90 0.28
CA ILE A 102 14.73 -0.52 0.49
C ILE A 102 14.06 -0.72 1.85
N ARG A 103 14.64 -0.16 2.91
CA ARG A 103 14.10 -0.28 4.27
C ARG A 103 12.68 0.28 4.37
N THR A 104 12.46 1.49 3.85
CA THR A 104 11.15 2.14 3.96
C THR A 104 10.08 1.42 3.15
N ASN A 105 10.38 0.97 1.93
CA ASN A 105 9.38 0.39 1.03
C ASN A 105 9.26 -1.12 1.17
N LEU A 106 10.37 -1.88 1.08
CA LEU A 106 10.35 -3.34 1.00
C LEU A 106 10.43 -4.00 2.39
N THR A 107 11.33 -3.54 3.26
CA THR A 107 11.47 -4.14 4.59
C THR A 107 10.21 -3.94 5.43
N SER A 108 9.59 -2.74 5.39
CA SER A 108 8.32 -2.49 6.08
C SER A 108 7.18 -3.37 5.55
N ALA A 109 7.13 -3.60 4.24
CA ALA A 109 6.16 -4.49 3.61
C ALA A 109 6.36 -5.95 4.06
N PHE A 110 7.63 -6.42 4.10
CA PHE A 110 7.94 -7.76 4.60
C PHE A 110 7.58 -7.93 6.08
N LEU A 111 7.87 -6.95 6.93
CA LEU A 111 7.51 -6.98 8.34
C LEU A 111 5.98 -7.09 8.51
N SER A 112 5.23 -6.27 7.78
CA SER A 112 3.76 -6.32 7.76
C SER A 112 3.25 -7.68 7.27
N LEU A 113 3.81 -8.21 6.16
CA LEU A 113 3.46 -9.55 5.67
C LEU A 113 3.67 -10.61 6.74
N SER A 114 4.84 -10.64 7.37
CA SER A 114 5.21 -11.64 8.37
C SER A 114 4.26 -11.65 9.58
N LEU A 115 4.03 -10.47 10.17
CA LEU A 115 3.26 -10.36 11.41
C LEU A 115 1.75 -10.54 11.17
N ILE A 116 1.22 -9.96 10.10
CA ILE A 116 -0.21 -10.04 9.80
C ILE A 116 -0.57 -11.45 9.33
N SER A 117 0.25 -12.10 8.48
CA SER A 117 0.02 -13.49 8.08
C SER A 117 -0.03 -14.43 9.27
N LYS A 118 0.85 -14.23 10.28
CA LYS A 118 0.82 -15.01 11.53
C LYS A 118 -0.51 -14.85 12.29
N SER A 119 -1.12 -13.66 12.26
CA SER A 119 -2.45 -13.43 12.81
C SER A 119 -3.53 -14.15 11.99
N LEU A 120 -3.52 -13.96 10.66
CA LEU A 120 -4.52 -14.53 9.75
C LEU A 120 -4.52 -16.07 9.74
N LEU A 121 -3.35 -16.70 9.91
CA LEU A 121 -3.24 -18.16 10.02
C LEU A 121 -3.98 -18.73 11.23
N ARG A 122 -4.14 -17.94 12.29
CA ARG A 122 -4.82 -18.34 13.54
C ARG A 122 -6.33 -18.09 13.49
N THR A 123 -6.78 -17.21 12.61
CA THR A 123 -8.18 -16.76 12.53
C THR A 123 -8.92 -17.27 11.28
N GLY A 124 -8.28 -18.14 10.49
CA GLY A 124 -8.94 -18.84 9.39
C GLY A 124 -8.77 -18.23 8.01
N GLY A 125 -7.91 -17.24 7.86
CA GLY A 125 -7.60 -16.60 6.57
C GLY A 125 -7.83 -15.10 6.57
N GLY A 126 -7.78 -14.47 5.39
CA GLY A 126 -7.98 -13.04 5.21
C GLY A 126 -7.27 -12.51 3.95
N ARG A 127 -7.23 -11.18 3.80
CA ARG A 127 -6.74 -10.52 2.59
C ARG A 127 -5.64 -9.52 2.90
N LEU A 128 -4.55 -9.57 2.15
CA LEU A 128 -3.41 -8.65 2.25
C LEU A 128 -3.23 -7.91 0.93
N VAL A 129 -3.14 -6.60 1.00
CA VAL A 129 -2.90 -5.74 -0.16
C VAL A 129 -1.66 -4.89 0.08
N PHE A 130 -0.71 -4.97 -0.85
CA PHE A 130 0.52 -4.18 -0.82
C PHE A 130 0.51 -3.11 -1.90
N THR A 131 1.18 -1.99 -1.65
CA THR A 131 1.35 -0.94 -2.66
C THR A 131 2.72 -1.06 -3.33
N SER A 132 2.71 -1.52 -4.59
CA SER A 132 3.83 -1.45 -5.51
C SER A 132 3.87 -0.07 -6.21
N SER A 133 4.29 -0.02 -7.42
CA SER A 133 4.30 1.11 -8.34
C SER A 133 4.50 0.60 -9.76
N VAL A 134 4.06 1.34 -10.75
CA VAL A 134 4.43 1.11 -12.15
C VAL A 134 5.95 0.99 -12.34
N ALA A 135 6.75 1.67 -11.51
CA ALA A 135 8.21 1.56 -11.50
C ALA A 135 8.73 0.17 -11.08
N GLY A 136 7.89 -0.69 -10.50
CA GLY A 136 8.26 -2.08 -10.15
C GLY A 136 8.42 -2.99 -11.37
N SER A 137 7.75 -2.67 -12.48
CA SER A 137 7.72 -3.47 -13.71
C SER A 137 8.08 -2.69 -14.98
N LEU A 138 7.95 -1.35 -14.98
CA LEU A 138 8.30 -0.49 -16.09
C LEU A 138 9.67 0.17 -15.86
N GLY A 139 10.56 0.13 -16.88
CA GLY A 139 11.84 0.83 -16.85
C GLY A 139 11.68 2.34 -16.92
N LEU A 140 11.96 3.04 -15.83
CA LEU A 140 11.87 4.50 -15.72
C LEU A 140 13.24 5.07 -15.35
N VAL A 141 13.61 6.20 -15.99
CA VAL A 141 14.90 6.87 -15.77
C VAL A 141 15.03 7.33 -14.31
N ASN A 142 16.18 7.08 -13.68
CA ASN A 142 16.50 7.46 -12.29
C ASN A 142 15.62 6.80 -11.20
N HIS A 143 14.93 5.69 -11.52
CA HIS A 143 14.04 4.99 -10.62
C HIS A 143 14.67 3.70 -10.02
N GLU A 144 15.95 3.44 -10.20
CA GLU A 144 16.57 2.16 -9.90
C GLU A 144 16.35 1.71 -8.45
N ALA A 145 16.47 2.62 -7.47
CA ALA A 145 16.25 2.30 -6.07
C ALA A 145 14.79 1.93 -5.76
N ILE A 146 13.84 2.74 -6.26
CA ILE A 146 12.42 2.48 -6.05
C ILE A 146 11.94 1.28 -6.87
N ALA A 147 12.48 1.09 -8.07
CA ALA A 147 12.19 -0.07 -8.91
C ALA A 147 12.63 -1.37 -8.23
N ALA A 148 13.82 -1.41 -7.64
CA ALA A 148 14.30 -2.55 -6.87
C ALA A 148 13.38 -2.86 -5.68
N ALA A 149 12.96 -1.83 -4.93
CA ALA A 149 12.06 -2.01 -3.78
C ALA A 149 10.66 -2.48 -4.20
N LYS A 150 10.06 -1.85 -5.22
CA LYS A 150 8.69 -2.15 -5.66
C LYS A 150 8.61 -3.43 -6.47
N GLY A 151 9.60 -3.74 -7.31
CA GLY A 151 9.75 -5.04 -7.95
C GLY A 151 9.93 -6.17 -6.92
N GLY A 152 10.67 -5.91 -5.83
CA GLY A 152 10.76 -6.81 -4.68
C GLY A 152 9.43 -7.07 -4.00
N ILE A 153 8.57 -6.05 -3.83
CA ILE A 153 7.20 -6.22 -3.30
C ILE A 153 6.38 -7.11 -4.23
N GLU A 154 6.42 -6.91 -5.53
CA GLU A 154 5.67 -7.74 -6.48
C GLU A 154 6.10 -9.21 -6.45
N ALA A 155 7.41 -9.46 -6.39
CA ALA A 155 7.96 -10.82 -6.25
C ALA A 155 7.55 -11.44 -4.91
N MET A 156 7.62 -10.68 -3.81
CA MET A 156 7.19 -11.09 -2.48
C MET A 156 5.69 -11.44 -2.45
N VAL A 157 4.83 -10.66 -3.09
CA VAL A 157 3.39 -10.91 -3.20
C VAL A 157 3.10 -12.22 -3.90
N ARG A 158 3.78 -12.51 -5.03
CA ARG A 158 3.63 -13.79 -5.75
C ARG A 158 4.07 -14.98 -4.90
N ALA A 159 5.20 -14.88 -4.23
CA ALA A 159 5.71 -15.92 -3.35
C ALA A 159 4.81 -16.16 -2.13
N ALA A 160 4.32 -15.07 -1.50
CA ALA A 160 3.41 -15.15 -0.36
C ALA A 160 2.05 -15.74 -0.77
N ALA A 161 1.52 -15.38 -1.94
CA ALA A 161 0.31 -15.99 -2.47
C ALA A 161 0.45 -17.51 -2.62
N ALA A 162 1.56 -17.99 -3.15
CA ALA A 162 1.84 -19.43 -3.26
C ALA A 162 1.93 -20.10 -1.87
N THR A 163 2.61 -19.46 -0.91
CA THR A 163 2.78 -19.97 0.45
C THR A 163 1.44 -20.12 1.19
N TYR A 164 0.53 -19.16 1.01
CA TYR A 164 -0.66 -19.03 1.86
C TYR A 164 -1.99 -19.38 1.15
N ALA A 165 -1.99 -19.70 -0.15
CA ALA A 165 -3.20 -19.97 -0.91
C ALA A 165 -4.12 -21.01 -0.24
N GLN A 166 -3.56 -22.14 0.22
CA GLN A 166 -4.30 -23.21 0.89
C GLN A 166 -4.77 -22.84 2.30
N ARG A 167 -4.28 -21.73 2.85
CA ARG A 167 -4.63 -21.21 4.17
C ARG A 167 -5.71 -20.11 4.10
N LYS A 168 -6.37 -19.96 2.95
CA LYS A 168 -7.38 -18.92 2.70
C LYS A 168 -6.85 -17.49 2.89
N ILE A 169 -5.55 -17.27 2.78
CA ILE A 169 -4.96 -15.93 2.78
C ILE A 169 -4.71 -15.52 1.33
N ARG A 170 -5.29 -14.40 0.92
CA ARG A 170 -5.13 -13.81 -0.41
C ARG A 170 -4.16 -12.64 -0.33
N VAL A 171 -3.13 -12.67 -1.14
CA VAL A 171 -2.07 -11.65 -1.14
C VAL A 171 -1.96 -11.06 -2.53
N ASN A 172 -2.25 -9.76 -2.65
CA ASN A 172 -2.22 -9.03 -3.92
C ASN A 172 -1.51 -7.69 -3.75
N ALA A 173 -1.21 -7.02 -4.85
CA ALA A 173 -0.70 -5.67 -4.87
C ALA A 173 -1.49 -4.78 -5.82
N VAL A 174 -1.48 -3.47 -5.55
CA VAL A 174 -1.76 -2.42 -6.54
C VAL A 174 -0.44 -1.80 -6.96
N ALA A 175 -0.31 -1.45 -8.24
CA ALA A 175 0.84 -0.77 -8.82
C ALA A 175 0.39 0.57 -9.44
N PRO A 176 0.30 1.63 -8.62
CA PRO A 176 -0.08 2.94 -9.11
C PRO A 176 0.97 3.53 -10.05
N GLY A 177 0.51 4.23 -11.08
CA GLY A 177 1.26 5.26 -11.77
C GLY A 177 1.31 6.54 -10.93
N LEU A 178 1.60 7.66 -11.61
CA LEU A 178 1.61 8.96 -10.96
C LEU A 178 0.23 9.29 -10.39
N THR A 179 0.19 9.66 -9.11
CA THR A 179 -1.04 9.91 -8.36
C THR A 179 -0.97 11.25 -7.66
N GLU A 180 -2.06 12.00 -7.61
CA GLU A 180 -2.18 13.30 -6.96
C GLU A 180 -2.12 13.16 -5.43
N THR A 181 -0.92 12.98 -4.91
CA THR A 181 -0.62 12.81 -3.50
C THR A 181 0.54 13.73 -3.10
N ARG A 182 0.72 13.96 -1.82
CA ARG A 182 1.91 14.67 -1.31
C ARG A 182 3.22 13.97 -1.71
N LEU A 183 3.21 12.64 -1.80
CA LEU A 183 4.36 11.90 -2.31
C LEU A 183 4.56 12.18 -3.80
N GLY A 184 3.50 12.16 -4.61
CA GLY A 184 3.50 12.50 -6.03
C GLY A 184 3.93 13.95 -6.30
N ALA A 185 3.51 14.89 -5.46
CA ALA A 185 3.89 16.30 -5.56
C ALA A 185 5.41 16.54 -5.50
N THR A 186 6.17 15.63 -4.91
CA THR A 186 7.64 15.71 -4.91
C THR A 186 8.25 15.57 -6.32
N ILE A 187 7.51 14.97 -7.26
CA ILE A 187 7.89 14.80 -8.67
C ILE A 187 7.30 15.93 -9.52
N LEU A 188 6.11 16.41 -9.17
CA LEU A 188 5.32 17.40 -9.92
C LEU A 188 5.59 18.84 -9.46
N LYS A 189 6.85 19.26 -9.44
CA LYS A 189 7.26 20.56 -8.86
C LYS A 189 6.89 21.79 -9.68
N SER A 190 6.50 21.61 -10.94
CA SER A 190 6.09 22.71 -11.85
C SER A 190 5.09 22.20 -12.88
N ASP A 191 4.32 23.10 -13.47
CA ASP A 191 3.36 22.79 -14.52
C ASP A 191 4.02 22.09 -15.72
N ALA A 192 5.20 22.55 -16.12
CA ALA A 192 5.97 21.90 -17.20
C ALA A 192 6.37 20.46 -16.86
N MET A 193 6.76 20.19 -15.60
CA MET A 193 7.05 18.81 -15.16
C MET A 193 5.79 17.96 -15.12
N ARG A 194 4.66 18.54 -14.71
CA ARG A 194 3.36 17.88 -14.72
C ARG A 194 2.94 17.51 -16.15
N GLU A 195 2.98 18.46 -17.08
CA GLU A 195 2.64 18.24 -18.49
C GLU A 195 3.53 17.16 -19.11
N ALA A 196 4.85 17.22 -18.88
CA ALA A 196 5.80 16.23 -19.38
C ALA A 196 5.58 14.83 -18.76
N ALA A 197 5.06 14.74 -17.54
CA ALA A 197 4.71 13.47 -16.92
C ALA A 197 3.39 12.92 -17.48
N VAL A 198 2.37 13.77 -17.59
CA VAL A 198 1.04 13.44 -18.11
C VAL A 198 1.10 12.98 -19.57
N SER A 199 1.93 13.63 -20.41
CA SER A 199 2.08 13.26 -21.83
C SER A 199 2.61 11.83 -22.07
N LYS A 200 3.17 11.19 -21.03
CA LYS A 200 3.64 9.80 -21.09
C LYS A 200 2.58 8.79 -20.68
N ILE A 201 1.43 9.26 -20.22
CA ILE A 201 0.33 8.41 -19.75
C ILE A 201 -0.72 8.33 -20.86
N PRO A 202 -1.06 7.15 -21.40
CA PRO A 202 -2.04 7.00 -22.47
C PRO A 202 -3.40 7.68 -22.19
N MET A 203 -3.90 7.63 -20.96
CA MET A 203 -5.13 8.33 -20.56
C MET A 203 -4.95 9.85 -20.39
N ASN A 204 -3.75 10.37 -20.59
CA ASN A 204 -3.42 11.79 -20.52
C ASN A 204 -3.86 12.48 -19.21
N ARG A 205 -3.80 11.76 -18.08
CA ARG A 205 -4.06 12.26 -16.74
C ARG A 205 -3.34 11.45 -15.67
N ILE A 206 -3.16 12.03 -14.51
CA ILE A 206 -2.69 11.33 -13.31
C ILE A 206 -3.87 10.75 -12.52
N ASN A 207 -3.59 9.80 -11.64
CA ASN A 207 -4.61 9.18 -10.81
C ASN A 207 -5.01 10.10 -9.65
N GLU A 208 -6.27 9.98 -9.22
CA GLU A 208 -6.72 10.48 -7.94
C GLU A 208 -6.44 9.44 -6.82
N PRO A 209 -6.16 9.87 -5.57
CA PRO A 209 -5.97 8.96 -4.45
C PRO A 209 -7.14 8.01 -4.23
N SER A 210 -8.37 8.48 -4.49
CA SER A 210 -9.61 7.70 -4.38
C SER A 210 -9.67 6.52 -5.35
N GLU A 211 -9.11 6.64 -6.55
CA GLU A 211 -9.08 5.54 -7.53
C GLU A 211 -8.20 4.38 -7.03
N ILE A 212 -7.05 4.71 -6.45
CA ILE A 212 -6.17 3.70 -5.85
C ILE A 212 -6.82 3.07 -4.62
N ALA A 213 -7.45 3.89 -3.78
CA ALA A 213 -8.18 3.42 -2.61
C ALA A 213 -9.31 2.46 -3.00
N THR A 214 -10.07 2.77 -4.07
CA THR A 214 -11.15 1.92 -4.58
C THR A 214 -10.66 0.54 -5.01
N ALA A 215 -9.51 0.46 -5.68
CA ALA A 215 -8.93 -0.83 -6.06
C ALA A 215 -8.46 -1.63 -4.83
N ILE A 216 -7.87 -0.96 -3.84
CA ILE A 216 -7.47 -1.60 -2.57
C ILE A 216 -8.70 -2.07 -1.80
N HIS A 217 -9.74 -1.24 -1.71
CA HIS A 217 -11.02 -1.58 -1.09
C HIS A 217 -11.62 -2.83 -1.73
N TRP A 218 -11.71 -2.88 -3.07
CA TRP A 218 -12.20 -4.05 -3.79
C TRP A 218 -11.37 -5.30 -3.51
N LEU A 219 -10.04 -5.21 -3.50
CA LEU A 219 -9.15 -6.33 -3.18
C LEU A 219 -9.36 -6.84 -1.75
N LEU A 220 -9.67 -5.96 -0.80
CA LEU A 220 -9.92 -6.32 0.60
C LEU A 220 -11.31 -6.92 0.81
N THR A 221 -12.35 -6.41 0.14
CA THR A 221 -13.75 -6.69 0.49
C THR A 221 -14.52 -7.48 -0.58
N GLY A 222 -14.27 -7.24 -1.87
CA GLY A 222 -15.11 -7.70 -2.97
C GLY A 222 -14.44 -8.60 -4.01
N ALA A 223 -13.11 -8.75 -3.99
CA ALA A 223 -12.43 -9.59 -4.97
C ALA A 223 -12.78 -11.08 -4.77
N PRO A 224 -12.93 -11.86 -5.85
CA PRO A 224 -13.20 -13.30 -5.75
C PRO A 224 -12.10 -14.05 -4.99
N ASP A 225 -12.45 -15.17 -4.35
CA ASP A 225 -11.51 -15.96 -3.56
C ASP A 225 -10.38 -16.62 -4.36
N ASN A 226 -10.53 -16.76 -5.67
CA ASN A 226 -9.46 -17.25 -6.54
C ASN A 226 -8.50 -16.15 -7.01
N PHE A 227 -8.68 -14.90 -6.53
CA PHE A 227 -7.85 -13.77 -6.91
C PHE A 227 -6.71 -13.58 -5.90
N THR A 228 -5.52 -14.10 -6.22
CA THR A 228 -4.33 -14.01 -5.38
C THR A 228 -3.06 -14.00 -6.23
N GLY A 229 -1.98 -13.39 -5.72
CA GLY A 229 -0.70 -13.27 -6.41
C GLY A 229 -0.70 -12.23 -7.53
N GLN A 230 -1.72 -11.40 -7.62
CA GLN A 230 -1.91 -10.43 -8.70
C GLN A 230 -1.34 -9.06 -8.34
N VAL A 231 -0.90 -8.36 -9.38
CA VAL A 231 -0.50 -6.96 -9.32
C VAL A 231 -1.42 -6.18 -10.26
N LEU A 232 -2.25 -5.31 -9.71
CA LEU A 232 -3.15 -4.47 -10.48
C LEU A 232 -2.48 -3.15 -10.83
N ASN A 233 -2.22 -2.93 -12.10
CA ASN A 233 -1.72 -1.65 -12.60
C ASN A 233 -2.85 -0.62 -12.62
N LEU A 234 -2.62 0.51 -11.97
CA LEU A 234 -3.49 1.69 -11.94
C LEU A 234 -2.66 2.88 -12.42
N ASP A 235 -2.36 2.92 -13.72
CA ASP A 235 -1.34 3.78 -14.30
C ASP A 235 -1.78 4.51 -15.57
N GLY A 236 -3.08 4.50 -15.86
CA GLY A 236 -3.63 5.11 -17.08
C GLY A 236 -3.16 4.44 -18.37
N GLY A 237 -2.74 3.17 -18.30
CA GLY A 237 -2.23 2.39 -19.43
C GLY A 237 -0.72 2.47 -19.64
N MET A 238 0.02 3.20 -18.79
CA MET A 238 1.42 3.50 -18.96
C MET A 238 2.32 2.25 -19.14
N ALA A 239 2.02 1.16 -18.44
CA ALA A 239 2.80 -0.07 -18.51
C ALA A 239 2.43 -0.98 -19.69
N ASN A 240 1.18 -0.97 -20.15
CA ASN A 240 0.65 -2.02 -21.02
C ASN A 240 0.05 -1.52 -22.35
N VAL A 241 -0.17 -0.22 -22.49
CA VAL A 241 -0.79 0.36 -23.68
C VAL A 241 0.27 1.16 -24.45
N ARG A 242 0.27 1.04 -25.78
CA ARG A 242 1.06 1.87 -26.70
C ARG A 242 0.11 2.76 -27.49
N ASN A 243 0.42 4.04 -27.56
CA ASN A 243 -0.22 5.00 -28.48
C ASN A 243 0.53 5.03 -29.79
#